data_08b0a9786e12d876e34e37b87529701e
#
_entry.id   08b0a9786e12d876e34e37b87529701e
#
_cell.length_a   1.000
_cell.length_b   1.000
_cell.length_c   1.000
_cell.angle_alpha   90.00
_cell.angle_beta   90.00
_cell.angle_gamma   90.00
#
_symmetry.space_group_name_H-M   'P 1'
#
loop_
_entity.id
_entity.type
_entity.pdbx_description
1 polymer ?
#
loop_
_entity_poly.entity_id
_entity_poly.type
_entity_poly.pdbx_seq_one_letter_code
_entity_poly.pdbx_strand_id
1 'polypeptide(L)'
;MTAVTASAAALAAHVRLIRAAADLVEQAGLTGLGVWPEPDEIVIQVPEHAGDVPSRTAAVARLAALAGGQSAPDYRPGPTCGWIQARGMFAGHPVRIYTPVAKEQAS
;
A
#
# COMPACT_ATOMS: atom_id res chain seq x y z
N MET A 1 32.97 4.87 5.30
CA MET A 1 31.53 4.69 5.06
C MET A 1 30.75 5.38 6.16
N THR A 2 29.77 6.15 5.78
CA THR A 2 28.94 6.85 6.73
C THR A 2 27.75 5.98 7.13
N ALA A 3 27.55 5.73 8.39
CA ALA A 3 26.38 5.02 8.88
C ALA A 3 25.13 5.86 8.65
N VAL A 4 24.04 5.18 8.31
CA VAL A 4 22.75 5.86 8.24
C VAL A 4 22.28 6.08 9.67
N THR A 5 22.34 7.33 10.12
CA THR A 5 21.84 7.69 11.43
C THR A 5 20.70 8.66 11.30
N ALA A 6 19.72 8.50 12.14
CA ALA A 6 18.58 9.40 12.22
C ALA A 6 18.54 10.02 13.59
N SER A 7 17.98 11.23 13.68
CA SER A 7 17.70 11.83 14.99
C SER A 7 16.69 10.94 15.74
N ALA A 8 16.63 11.09 17.07
CA ALA A 8 15.66 10.35 17.87
C ALA A 8 14.22 10.63 17.42
N ALA A 9 13.93 11.88 17.04
CA ALA A 9 12.61 12.25 16.55
C ALA A 9 12.29 11.58 15.21
N ALA A 10 13.25 11.55 14.28
CA ALA A 10 13.06 10.90 12.98
C ALA A 10 12.88 9.40 13.14
N LEU A 11 13.65 8.77 14.00
CA LEU A 11 13.51 7.35 14.29
C LEU A 11 12.14 7.04 14.90
N ALA A 12 11.70 7.83 15.88
CA ALA A 12 10.39 7.63 16.50
C ALA A 12 9.26 7.79 15.49
N ALA A 13 9.35 8.77 14.59
CA ALA A 13 8.35 8.96 13.53
C ALA A 13 8.31 7.77 12.58
N HIS A 14 9.48 7.25 12.20
CA HIS A 14 9.58 6.08 11.32
C HIS A 14 8.98 4.84 11.97
N VAL A 15 9.28 4.62 13.25
CA VAL A 15 8.72 3.48 13.99
C VAL A 15 7.20 3.58 14.09
N ARG A 16 6.66 4.77 14.35
CA ARG A 16 5.21 4.96 14.40
C ARG A 16 4.55 4.63 13.06
N LEU A 17 5.18 5.00 11.95
CA LEU A 17 4.67 4.70 10.63
C LEU A 17 4.68 3.20 10.34
N ILE A 18 5.75 2.50 10.71
CA ILE A 18 5.83 1.04 10.58
C ILE A 18 4.74 0.35 11.40
N ARG A 19 4.53 0.81 12.63
CA ARG A 19 3.48 0.25 13.50
C ARG A 19 2.09 0.48 12.91
N ALA A 20 1.84 1.67 12.37
CA ALA A 20 0.57 1.95 11.71
C ALA A 20 0.35 1.04 10.50
N ALA A 21 1.39 0.81 9.70
CA ALA A 21 1.32 -0.10 8.57
C ALA A 21 0.98 -1.53 9.02
N ALA A 22 1.63 -2.00 10.09
CA ALA A 22 1.37 -3.32 10.65
C ALA A 22 -0.08 -3.44 11.14
N ASP A 23 -0.58 -2.42 11.83
CA ASP A 23 -1.97 -2.40 12.32
C ASP A 23 -2.97 -2.45 11.17
N LEU A 24 -2.70 -1.72 10.09
CA LEU A 24 -3.58 -1.72 8.93
C LEU A 24 -3.64 -3.10 8.27
N VAL A 25 -2.49 -3.74 8.09
CA VAL A 25 -2.41 -5.09 7.53
C VAL A 25 -3.15 -6.09 8.43
N GLU A 26 -2.97 -5.98 9.74
CA GLU A 26 -3.65 -6.85 10.71
C GLU A 26 -5.16 -6.68 10.63
N GLN A 27 -5.65 -5.45 10.60
CA GLN A 27 -7.08 -5.18 10.48
C GLN A 27 -7.66 -5.68 9.16
N ALA A 28 -6.88 -5.63 8.09
CA ALA A 28 -7.32 -6.15 6.80
C ALA A 28 -7.42 -7.68 6.79
N GLY A 29 -6.65 -8.34 7.64
CA GLY A 29 -6.62 -9.81 7.70
C GLY A 29 -6.00 -10.43 6.46
N LEU A 30 -5.09 -9.73 5.80
CA LEU A 30 -4.43 -10.20 4.58
C LEU A 30 -2.97 -10.52 4.85
N THR A 31 -2.46 -11.50 4.12
CA THR A 31 -1.05 -11.90 4.21
C THR A 31 -0.37 -11.78 2.84
N GLY A 32 0.96 -11.85 2.85
CA GLY A 32 1.72 -11.83 1.60
C GLY A 32 1.80 -10.47 0.93
N LEU A 33 1.45 -9.40 1.64
CA LEU A 33 1.51 -8.05 1.10
C LEU A 33 2.94 -7.52 1.14
N GLY A 34 3.30 -6.73 0.14
CA GLY A 34 4.51 -5.91 0.21
C GLY A 34 4.18 -4.62 0.96
N VAL A 35 5.02 -4.23 1.90
CA VAL A 35 4.81 -3.02 2.69
C VAL A 35 6.10 -2.21 2.68
N TRP A 36 6.02 -0.96 2.25
CA TRP A 36 7.16 -0.04 2.23
C TRP A 36 6.83 1.18 3.07
N PRO A 37 7.48 1.35 4.22
CA PRO A 37 7.33 2.57 5.01
C PRO A 37 8.24 3.67 4.42
N GLU A 38 7.69 4.41 3.48
CA GLU A 38 8.37 5.58 2.93
C GLU A 38 8.46 6.68 4.00
N PRO A 39 9.31 7.69 3.84
CA PRO A 39 9.46 8.71 4.88
C PRO A 39 8.15 9.33 5.35
N ASP A 40 7.21 9.58 4.44
CA ASP A 40 5.96 10.26 4.78
C ASP A 40 4.72 9.48 4.38
N GLU A 41 4.87 8.20 3.99
CA GLU A 41 3.77 7.48 3.38
C GLU A 41 3.90 5.98 3.64
N ILE A 42 2.77 5.30 3.83
CA ILE A 42 2.70 3.84 3.86
C ILE A 42 2.36 3.38 2.43
N VAL A 43 3.22 2.56 1.84
CA VAL A 43 2.97 2.00 0.51
C VAL A 43 2.73 0.50 0.66
N ILE A 44 1.60 0.01 0.18
CA ILE A 44 1.22 -1.40 0.26
C ILE A 44 0.98 -1.93 -1.15
N GLN A 45 1.64 -3.04 -1.48
CA GLN A 45 1.43 -3.73 -2.74
C GLN A 45 0.73 -5.06 -2.50
N VAL A 46 -0.34 -5.30 -3.26
CA VAL A 46 -0.95 -6.63 -3.37
C VAL A 46 -0.25 -7.29 -4.57
N PRO A 47 0.57 -8.33 -4.36
CA PRO A 47 1.39 -8.89 -5.44
C PRO A 47 0.55 -9.70 -6.44
N GLU A 48 1.06 -9.84 -7.65
CA GLU A 48 0.36 -10.58 -8.72
C GLU A 48 -0.04 -11.99 -8.34
N HIS A 49 0.82 -12.67 -7.58
CA HIS A 49 0.57 -14.07 -7.20
C HIS A 49 -0.48 -14.22 -6.09
N ALA A 50 -0.98 -13.11 -5.56
CA ALA A 50 -1.98 -13.17 -4.49
C ALA A 50 -3.38 -13.57 -4.98
N GLY A 51 -3.58 -13.61 -6.28
CA GLY A 51 -4.86 -14.03 -6.85
C GLY A 51 -5.09 -13.41 -8.22
N ASP A 52 -6.28 -13.60 -8.75
CA ASP A 52 -6.66 -12.98 -10.02
C ASP A 52 -6.92 -11.47 -9.84
N VAL A 53 -7.11 -10.77 -10.96
CA VAL A 53 -7.30 -9.31 -10.92
C VAL A 53 -8.51 -8.91 -10.07
N PRO A 54 -9.69 -9.53 -10.22
CA PRO A 54 -10.82 -9.18 -9.36
C PRO A 54 -10.54 -9.38 -7.87
N SER A 55 -9.88 -10.47 -7.49
CA SER A 55 -9.54 -10.74 -6.08
C SER A 55 -8.55 -9.72 -5.54
N ARG A 56 -7.55 -9.36 -6.34
CA ARG A 56 -6.55 -8.36 -5.94
C ARG A 56 -7.17 -6.96 -5.85
N THR A 57 -8.08 -6.64 -6.76
CA THR A 57 -8.82 -5.37 -6.72
C THR A 57 -9.66 -5.28 -5.44
N ALA A 58 -10.30 -6.38 -5.07
CA ALA A 58 -11.06 -6.44 -3.82
C ALA A 58 -10.16 -6.23 -2.60
N ALA A 59 -8.95 -6.78 -2.62
CA ALA A 59 -7.98 -6.56 -1.54
C ALA A 59 -7.55 -5.10 -1.45
N VAL A 60 -7.29 -4.46 -2.60
CA VAL A 60 -6.98 -3.02 -2.64
C VAL A 60 -8.14 -2.21 -2.06
N ALA A 61 -9.38 -2.54 -2.46
CA ALA A 61 -10.57 -1.85 -1.96
C ALA A 61 -10.74 -2.01 -0.45
N ARG A 62 -10.48 -3.21 0.09
CA ARG A 62 -10.58 -3.48 1.51
C ARG A 62 -9.57 -2.65 2.30
N LEU A 63 -8.32 -2.64 1.86
CA LEU A 63 -7.27 -1.84 2.50
C LEU A 63 -7.60 -0.35 2.44
N ALA A 64 -8.08 0.12 1.29
CA ALA A 64 -8.46 1.52 1.12
C ALA A 64 -9.62 1.90 2.03
N ALA A 65 -10.62 1.03 2.17
CA ALA A 65 -11.76 1.29 3.05
C ALA A 65 -11.30 1.42 4.51
N LEU A 66 -10.40 0.55 4.96
CA LEU A 66 -9.84 0.64 6.32
C LEU A 66 -8.99 1.90 6.51
N ALA A 67 -8.38 2.38 5.44
CA ALA A 67 -7.61 3.62 5.45
C ALA A 67 -8.48 4.86 5.16
N GLY A 68 -9.79 4.76 5.27
CA GLY A 68 -10.68 5.89 5.05
C GLY A 68 -10.64 6.44 3.63
N GLY A 69 -10.38 5.58 2.64
CA GLY A 69 -10.31 5.99 1.24
C GLY A 69 -11.65 6.54 0.75
N GLN A 70 -11.57 7.62 -0.02
CA GLN A 70 -12.74 8.33 -0.52
C GLN A 70 -13.23 7.79 -1.85
N SER A 71 -12.39 7.10 -2.58
CA SER A 71 -12.70 6.65 -3.93
C SER A 71 -12.46 5.15 -4.08
N ALA A 72 -13.16 4.55 -5.04
CA ALA A 72 -12.92 3.16 -5.42
C ALA A 72 -11.53 3.01 -6.04
N PRO A 73 -10.97 1.80 -6.04
CA PRO A 73 -9.74 1.53 -6.77
C PRO A 73 -9.89 1.91 -8.24
N ASP A 74 -8.82 2.45 -8.81
CA ASP A 74 -8.82 3.03 -10.13
C ASP A 74 -7.59 2.53 -10.91
N TYR A 75 -7.79 2.23 -12.18
CA TYR A 75 -6.73 1.72 -13.04
C TYR A 75 -5.84 2.85 -13.54
N ARG A 76 -4.53 2.66 -13.44
CA ARG A 76 -3.52 3.58 -13.95
C ARG A 76 -2.66 2.88 -14.99
N PRO A 77 -2.66 3.35 -16.24
CA PRO A 77 -1.81 2.74 -17.26
C PRO A 77 -0.33 3.06 -17.03
N GLY A 78 0.52 2.13 -17.42
CA GLY A 78 1.97 2.32 -17.42
C GLY A 78 2.55 1.90 -18.76
N PRO A 79 3.86 2.09 -18.96
CA PRO A 79 4.50 1.79 -20.25
C PRO A 79 4.52 0.29 -20.60
N THR A 80 4.68 -0.59 -19.64
CA THR A 80 4.73 -2.04 -19.86
C THR A 80 3.59 -2.78 -19.18
N CYS A 81 3.16 -2.29 -18.03
CA CYS A 81 1.97 -2.80 -17.33
C CYS A 81 1.32 -1.62 -16.62
N GLY A 82 0.09 -1.80 -16.21
CA GLY A 82 -0.60 -0.80 -15.39
C GLY A 82 -0.68 -1.27 -13.95
N TRP A 83 -1.42 -0.54 -13.17
CA TRP A 83 -1.75 -0.92 -11.80
C TRP A 83 -3.11 -0.38 -11.43
N ILE A 84 -3.72 -1.07 -10.48
CA ILE A 84 -4.94 -0.60 -9.83
C ILE A 84 -4.51 -0.05 -8.49
N GLN A 85 -4.90 1.18 -8.17
CA GLN A 85 -4.48 1.83 -6.94
C GLN A 85 -5.62 2.53 -6.23
N ALA A 86 -5.44 2.74 -4.95
CA ALA A 86 -6.31 3.54 -4.12
C ALA A 86 -5.45 4.27 -3.09
N ARG A 87 -5.98 5.31 -2.51
CA ARG A 87 -5.30 6.11 -1.49
C ARG A 87 -6.21 6.36 -0.32
N GLY A 88 -5.60 6.58 0.84
CA GLY A 88 -6.33 6.89 2.06
C GLY A 88 -5.39 7.47 3.10
N MET A 89 -5.89 7.53 4.32
CA MET A 89 -5.13 7.95 5.51
C MET A 89 -5.36 6.92 6.60
N PHE A 90 -4.30 6.57 7.32
CA PHE A 90 -4.42 5.64 8.42
C PHE A 90 -3.52 6.09 9.56
N ALA A 91 -4.09 6.26 10.75
CA ALA A 91 -3.37 6.73 11.94
C ALA A 91 -2.60 8.03 11.69
N GLY A 92 -3.15 8.90 10.84
CA GLY A 92 -2.51 10.18 10.49
C GLY A 92 -1.47 10.09 9.38
N HIS A 93 -1.29 8.93 8.76
CA HIS A 93 -0.30 8.74 7.69
C HIS A 93 -0.99 8.53 6.35
N PRO A 94 -0.49 9.17 5.27
CA PRO A 94 -0.98 8.85 3.93
C PRO A 94 -0.70 7.39 3.59
N VAL A 95 -1.65 6.75 2.93
CA VAL A 95 -1.52 5.36 2.50
C VAL A 95 -1.79 5.28 1.00
N ARG A 96 -0.91 4.57 0.31
CA ARG A 96 -1.09 4.25 -1.11
C ARG A 96 -1.08 2.74 -1.26
N ILE A 97 -2.11 2.20 -1.88
CA ILE A 97 -2.28 0.77 -2.06
C ILE A 97 -2.39 0.50 -3.56
N TYR A 98 -1.67 -0.49 -4.05
CA TYR A 98 -1.73 -0.83 -5.47
C TYR A 98 -1.51 -2.32 -5.71
N THR A 99 -1.95 -2.76 -6.91
CA THR A 99 -1.64 -4.08 -7.43
C THR A 99 -1.28 -3.94 -8.90
N PRO A 100 -0.19 -4.58 -9.37
CA PRO A 100 0.17 -4.52 -10.78
C PRO A 100 -0.82 -5.33 -11.63
N VAL A 101 -1.07 -4.84 -12.84
CA VAL A 101 -1.99 -5.50 -13.79
C VAL A 101 -1.26 -5.59 -15.13
N ALA A 102 -1.12 -6.80 -15.65
CA ALA A 102 -0.52 -6.99 -16.96
C ALA A 102 -1.40 -6.31 -18.02
N LYS A 103 -0.78 -5.84 -19.09
CA LYS A 103 -1.47 -5.05 -20.10
C LYS A 103 -2.64 -5.80 -20.72
N GLU A 104 -2.50 -7.10 -20.94
CA GLU A 104 -3.55 -7.96 -21.50
C GLU A 104 -4.70 -8.22 -20.52
N GLN A 105 -4.50 -7.95 -19.23
CA GLN A 105 -5.53 -8.12 -18.20
C GLN A 105 -6.33 -6.84 -17.96
N ALA A 106 -5.85 -5.74 -18.48
CA ALA A 106 -6.42 -4.42 -18.21
C ALA A 106 -7.56 -4.05 -19.16
N SER A 107 -7.77 -4.81 -20.21
CA SER A 107 -8.81 -4.54 -21.21
C SER A 107 -10.22 -4.87 -20.77
#